data_0fc84ab9dbf78d3c8054aabcfe036ea9
#
_entry.id   0fc84ab9dbf78d3c8054aabcfe036ea9
#
_cell.length_a   1.000
_cell.length_b   1.000
_cell.length_c   1.000
_cell.angle_alpha   90.00
_cell.angle_beta   90.00
_cell.angle_gamma   90.00
#
_symmetry.space_group_name_H-M   'P 1'
#
loop_
_entity.id
_entity.type
_entity.pdbx_description
1 polymer ?
#
loop_
_entity_poly.entity_id
_entity_poly.type
_entity_poly.pdbx_seq_one_letter_code
_entity_poly.pdbx_strand_id
1 'polypeptide(L)'
;MQGMVRWKGDGYEGRTGRGKEFSIYDDSSPSPMEMVLHAHAACSLIDVVGGLKERRDGLRVARIDIDSERSENSPRVFEKVHFVYVIGGDVPEALVERIIHRSHESLCSVGIMLTRGGVNLTWELDFKP
;
A
#
# COMPACT_ATOMS: atom_id res chain seq x y z
N MET A 1 15.90 -4.79 -11.22
CA MET A 1 16.07 -4.44 -9.78
C MET A 1 16.87 -5.50 -9.06
N GLN A 2 17.69 -5.10 -8.12
CA GLN A 2 18.53 -6.00 -7.33
C GLN A 2 18.43 -5.62 -5.86
N GLY A 3 18.85 -6.53 -4.98
CA GLY A 3 18.84 -6.26 -3.56
C GLY A 3 19.43 -7.41 -2.77
N MET A 4 19.41 -7.26 -1.47
CA MET A 4 19.97 -8.23 -0.53
C MET A 4 19.11 -8.26 0.72
N VAL A 5 18.87 -9.44 1.26
CA VAL A 5 18.31 -9.62 2.59
C VAL A 5 19.24 -10.52 3.37
N ARG A 6 19.56 -10.14 4.60
CA ARG A 6 20.40 -10.97 5.46
C ARG A 6 19.83 -11.12 6.86
N TRP A 7 20.12 -12.24 7.47
CA TRP A 7 19.91 -12.47 8.89
C TRP A 7 21.07 -11.85 9.69
N LYS A 8 20.75 -11.11 10.76
CA LYS A 8 21.76 -10.44 11.59
C LYS A 8 21.75 -10.90 13.05
N GLY A 9 21.17 -12.08 13.32
CA GLY A 9 21.16 -12.71 14.64
C GLY A 9 19.84 -12.51 15.40
N ASP A 10 19.33 -11.31 15.43
CA ASP A 10 18.10 -10.94 16.16
C ASP A 10 16.99 -10.38 15.24
N GLY A 11 17.12 -10.57 13.97
CA GLY A 11 16.20 -10.09 12.96
C GLY A 11 16.84 -10.10 11.60
N TYR A 12 16.25 -9.38 10.69
CA TYR A 12 16.69 -9.35 9.30
C TYR A 12 16.82 -7.90 8.83
N GLU A 13 17.67 -7.69 7.86
CA GLU A 13 17.73 -6.40 7.19
C GLU A 13 17.78 -6.57 5.68
N GLY A 14 17.19 -5.61 4.99
CA GLY A 14 17.23 -5.53 3.56
C GLY A 14 18.02 -4.32 3.11
N ARG A 15 18.58 -4.42 1.90
CA ARG A 15 19.16 -3.29 1.21
C ARG A 15 18.80 -3.36 -0.26
N THR A 16 18.23 -2.27 -0.78
CA THR A 16 17.89 -2.19 -2.20
C THR A 16 19.15 -2.00 -3.04
N GLY A 17 19.06 -2.26 -4.33
CA GLY A 17 20.17 -2.02 -5.27
C GLY A 17 20.61 -0.55 -5.31
N ARG A 18 19.76 0.37 -4.83
CA ARG A 18 20.06 1.81 -4.72
C ARG A 18 20.63 2.20 -3.35
N GLY A 19 20.91 1.22 -2.47
CA GLY A 19 21.48 1.46 -1.17
C GLY A 19 20.51 1.86 -0.07
N LYS A 20 19.21 1.69 -0.25
CA LYS A 20 18.20 1.96 0.79
C LYS A 20 18.12 0.79 1.73
N GLU A 21 18.25 1.05 3.04
CA GLU A 21 18.26 0.04 4.07
C GLU A 21 16.97 0.06 4.89
N PHE A 22 16.54 -1.12 5.36
CA PHE A 22 15.37 -1.27 6.21
C PHE A 22 15.46 -2.56 7.02
N SER A 23 14.82 -2.55 8.18
CA SER A 23 14.75 -3.72 9.08
C SER A 23 13.49 -4.51 8.86
N ILE A 24 13.54 -5.81 9.06
CA ILE A 24 12.45 -6.75 8.85
C ILE A 24 12.37 -7.73 10.00
N TYR A 25 11.19 -7.97 10.50
CA TYR A 25 10.85 -9.11 11.36
C TYR A 25 11.66 -9.15 12.65
N ASP A 26 11.64 -8.05 13.39
CA ASP A 26 12.15 -7.93 14.75
C ASP A 26 11.11 -7.21 15.64
N ASP A 27 11.47 -6.93 16.90
CA ASP A 27 10.53 -6.35 17.87
C ASP A 27 9.97 -4.97 17.45
N SER A 28 10.67 -4.25 16.60
CA SER A 28 10.28 -2.90 16.15
C SER A 28 10.05 -2.80 14.64
N SER A 29 10.11 -3.91 13.93
CA SER A 29 10.02 -3.93 12.47
C SER A 29 8.92 -4.87 11.98
N PRO A 30 8.27 -4.55 10.86
CA PRO A 30 7.17 -5.34 10.36
C PRO A 30 7.60 -6.72 9.87
N SER A 31 6.65 -7.66 9.89
CA SER A 31 6.81 -8.98 9.26
C SER A 31 6.74 -8.85 7.73
N PRO A 32 7.21 -9.88 6.99
CA PRO A 32 7.10 -9.87 5.53
C PRO A 32 5.68 -9.65 5.01
N MET A 33 4.67 -10.29 5.59
CA MET A 33 3.29 -10.13 5.14
C MET A 33 2.74 -8.74 5.47
N GLU A 34 3.10 -8.17 6.61
CA GLU A 34 2.79 -6.77 6.92
C GLU A 34 3.43 -5.81 5.92
N MET A 35 4.67 -6.08 5.52
CA MET A 35 5.37 -5.26 4.52
C MET A 35 4.65 -5.30 3.17
N VAL A 36 4.21 -6.47 2.71
CA VAL A 36 3.46 -6.62 1.46
C VAL A 36 2.18 -5.79 1.50
N LEU A 37 1.43 -5.88 2.60
CA LEU A 37 0.18 -5.16 2.78
C LEU A 37 0.39 -3.65 2.75
N HIS A 38 1.38 -3.16 3.49
CA HIS A 38 1.69 -1.74 3.55
C HIS A 38 2.31 -1.23 2.24
N ALA A 39 3.12 -2.04 1.57
CA ALA A 39 3.62 -1.71 0.24
C ALA A 39 2.47 -1.53 -0.76
N HIS A 40 1.45 -2.39 -0.69
CA HIS A 40 0.26 -2.26 -1.52
C HIS A 40 -0.47 -0.95 -1.27
N ALA A 41 -0.76 -0.64 0.00
CA ALA A 41 -1.45 0.61 0.35
C ALA A 41 -0.62 1.83 -0.05
N ALA A 42 0.69 1.83 0.25
CA ALA A 42 1.57 2.93 -0.12
C ALA A 42 1.63 3.14 -1.64
N CYS A 43 1.70 2.06 -2.40
CA CYS A 43 1.73 2.13 -3.87
C CYS A 43 0.50 2.85 -4.42
N SER A 44 -0.69 2.50 -3.93
CA SER A 44 -1.93 3.15 -4.34
C SER A 44 -2.03 4.60 -3.83
N LEU A 45 -1.63 4.86 -2.59
CA LEU A 45 -1.68 6.22 -2.05
C LEU A 45 -0.73 7.17 -2.79
N ILE A 46 0.43 6.68 -3.20
CA ILE A 46 1.37 7.43 -4.05
C ILE A 46 0.70 7.84 -5.37
N ASP A 47 -0.07 6.94 -5.98
CA ASP A 47 -0.83 7.24 -7.20
C ASP A 47 -1.86 8.35 -6.94
N VAL A 48 -2.57 8.29 -5.82
CA VAL A 48 -3.61 9.26 -5.48
C VAL A 48 -3.00 10.64 -5.26
N VAL A 49 -1.99 10.74 -4.41
CA VAL A 49 -1.34 12.03 -4.11
C VAL A 49 -0.66 12.59 -5.35
N GLY A 50 0.08 11.75 -6.08
CA GLY A 50 0.77 12.17 -7.30
C GLY A 50 -0.19 12.56 -8.42
N GLY A 51 -1.31 11.89 -8.53
CA GLY A 51 -2.32 12.16 -9.55
C GLY A 51 -3.05 13.49 -9.38
N LEU A 52 -3.04 14.05 -8.19
CA LEU A 52 -3.62 15.38 -7.93
C LEU A 52 -2.76 16.51 -8.52
N LYS A 53 -1.48 16.24 -8.78
CA LYS A 53 -0.51 17.20 -9.31
C LYS A 53 -0.45 18.45 -8.41
N GLU A 54 -0.58 19.64 -8.99
CA GLU A 54 -0.54 20.90 -8.22
C GLU A 54 -1.68 21.03 -7.21
N ARG A 55 -2.78 20.30 -7.39
CA ARG A 55 -3.92 20.34 -6.46
C ARG A 55 -3.60 19.66 -5.12
N ARG A 56 -2.54 18.85 -5.04
CA ARG A 56 -2.14 18.23 -3.77
C ARG A 56 -1.78 19.23 -2.67
N ASP A 57 -1.45 20.46 -3.02
CA ASP A 57 -1.20 21.52 -2.05
C ASP A 57 -2.46 21.82 -1.19
N GLY A 58 -3.63 21.47 -1.69
CA GLY A 58 -4.89 21.59 -0.95
C GLY A 58 -5.18 20.43 -0.03
N LEU A 59 -4.40 19.35 -0.07
CA LEU A 59 -4.59 18.20 0.82
C LEU A 59 -4.35 18.57 2.28
N ARG A 60 -5.29 18.17 3.14
CA ARG A 60 -5.16 18.27 4.59
C ARG A 60 -4.90 16.89 5.20
N VAL A 61 -5.50 15.86 4.63
CA VAL A 61 -5.31 14.48 5.06
C VAL A 61 -5.28 13.57 3.84
N ALA A 62 -4.36 12.61 3.87
CA ALA A 62 -4.30 11.52 2.89
C ALA A 62 -3.72 10.30 3.58
N ARG A 63 -4.57 9.30 3.82
CA ARG A 63 -4.15 8.02 4.39
C ARG A 63 -5.04 6.90 3.91
N ILE A 64 -4.57 5.68 4.06
CA ILE A 64 -5.36 4.47 3.85
C ILE A 64 -5.41 3.70 5.17
N ASP A 65 -6.62 3.43 5.63
CA ASP A 65 -6.85 2.48 6.71
C ASP A 65 -7.05 1.10 6.08
N ILE A 66 -6.37 0.10 6.62
CA ILE A 66 -6.24 -1.21 5.98
C ILE A 66 -6.91 -2.26 6.84
N ASP A 67 -7.71 -3.12 6.22
CA ASP A 67 -8.20 -4.35 6.83
C ASP A 67 -7.94 -5.52 5.88
N SER A 68 -7.62 -6.68 6.43
CA SER A 68 -7.27 -7.84 5.61
C SER A 68 -7.61 -9.15 6.29
N GLU A 69 -7.83 -10.18 5.48
CA GLU A 69 -8.01 -11.54 5.93
C GLU A 69 -7.01 -12.46 5.22
N ARG A 70 -6.41 -13.35 5.98
CA ARG A 70 -5.46 -14.35 5.49
C ARG A 70 -6.07 -15.75 5.60
N SER A 71 -5.59 -16.69 4.79
CA SER A 71 -5.95 -18.11 4.92
C SER A 71 -5.69 -18.60 6.35
N GLU A 72 -6.58 -19.45 6.88
CA GLU A 72 -6.39 -20.05 8.19
C GLU A 72 -5.20 -20.99 8.24
N ASN A 73 -4.97 -21.72 7.15
CA ASN A 73 -3.94 -22.73 7.04
C ASN A 73 -2.78 -22.27 6.15
N SER A 74 -1.60 -22.84 6.37
CA SER A 74 -0.42 -22.57 5.56
C SER A 74 -0.60 -23.09 4.11
N PRO A 75 -0.21 -22.33 3.11
CA PRO A 75 0.38 -20.99 3.20
C PRO A 75 -0.70 -19.94 3.49
N ARG A 76 -0.41 -19.08 4.46
CA ARG A 76 -1.35 -18.07 4.92
C ARG A 76 -1.29 -16.82 4.03
N VAL A 77 -1.75 -16.98 2.80
CA VAL A 77 -1.83 -15.89 1.82
C VAL A 77 -2.97 -14.93 2.17
N PHE A 78 -2.91 -13.71 1.68
CA PHE A 78 -4.06 -12.81 1.76
C PHE A 78 -5.18 -13.32 0.86
N GLU A 79 -6.39 -13.41 1.43
CA GLU A 79 -7.60 -13.73 0.68
C GLU A 79 -8.39 -12.47 0.34
N LYS A 80 -8.47 -11.55 1.31
CA LYS A 80 -9.19 -10.28 1.17
C LYS A 80 -8.34 -9.14 1.68
N VAL A 81 -8.40 -8.02 0.98
CA VAL A 81 -7.81 -6.74 1.39
C VAL A 81 -8.86 -5.66 1.15
N HIS A 82 -9.10 -4.85 2.16
CA HIS A 82 -10.02 -3.72 2.07
C HIS A 82 -9.31 -2.44 2.48
N PHE A 83 -9.40 -1.42 1.62
CA PHE A 83 -8.84 -0.11 1.87
C PHE A 83 -9.92 0.93 2.08
N VAL A 84 -9.80 1.71 3.14
CA VAL A 84 -10.56 2.94 3.32
C VAL A 84 -9.61 4.11 3.07
N TYR A 85 -9.83 4.81 1.97
CA TYR A 85 -9.07 6.02 1.64
C TYR A 85 -9.69 7.19 2.39
N VAL A 86 -8.94 7.76 3.32
CA VAL A 86 -9.34 8.96 4.04
C VAL A 86 -8.60 10.13 3.42
N ILE A 87 -9.30 10.86 2.57
CA ILE A 87 -8.75 11.97 1.79
C ILE A 87 -9.56 13.22 2.09
N GLY A 88 -8.90 14.32 2.38
CA GLY A 88 -9.61 15.55 2.67
C GLY A 88 -8.79 16.79 2.42
N GLY A 89 -9.50 17.91 2.39
CA GLY A 89 -8.95 19.22 2.13
C GLY A 89 -9.59 19.87 0.89
N ASP A 90 -8.93 20.90 0.38
CA ASP A 90 -9.38 21.63 -0.81
C ASP A 90 -8.93 20.89 -2.08
N VAL A 91 -9.54 19.75 -2.34
CA VAL A 91 -9.31 18.94 -3.54
C VAL A 91 -10.66 18.42 -4.07
N PRO A 92 -10.83 18.26 -5.39
CA PRO A 92 -12.08 17.77 -5.94
C PRO A 92 -12.32 16.29 -5.62
N GLU A 93 -13.42 15.97 -4.94
CA GLU A 93 -13.77 14.59 -4.59
C GLU A 93 -13.85 13.67 -5.82
N ALA A 94 -14.51 14.14 -6.88
CA ALA A 94 -14.69 13.35 -8.10
C ALA A 94 -13.33 13.02 -8.77
N LEU A 95 -12.36 13.93 -8.68
CA LEU A 95 -11.03 13.68 -9.19
C LEU A 95 -10.32 12.60 -8.36
N VAL A 96 -10.39 12.72 -7.03
CA VAL A 96 -9.82 11.71 -6.11
C VAL A 96 -10.38 10.33 -6.44
N GLU A 97 -11.69 10.22 -6.56
CA GLU A 97 -12.35 8.95 -6.88
C GLU A 97 -11.87 8.35 -8.20
N ARG A 98 -11.75 9.16 -9.25
CA ARG A 98 -11.21 8.72 -10.54
C ARG A 98 -9.78 8.22 -10.44
N ILE A 99 -8.94 8.91 -9.66
CA ILE A 99 -7.54 8.51 -9.48
C ILE A 99 -7.47 7.17 -8.75
N ILE A 100 -8.31 6.96 -7.72
CA ILE A 100 -8.36 5.68 -7.01
C ILE A 100 -8.75 4.54 -7.99
N HIS A 101 -9.79 4.72 -8.77
CA HIS A 101 -10.17 3.74 -9.79
C HIS A 101 -9.03 3.42 -10.73
N ARG A 102 -8.36 4.45 -11.23
CA ARG A 102 -7.24 4.29 -12.14
C ARG A 102 -6.05 3.59 -11.50
N SER A 103 -5.79 3.87 -10.21
CA SER A 103 -4.75 3.17 -9.46
C SER A 103 -4.98 1.67 -9.45
N HIS A 104 -6.19 1.24 -9.12
CA HIS A 104 -6.55 -0.18 -9.05
C HIS A 104 -6.59 -0.86 -10.41
N GLU A 105 -7.03 -0.15 -11.44
CA GLU A 105 -7.19 -0.73 -12.78
C GLU A 105 -5.88 -0.88 -13.53
N SER A 106 -4.95 0.09 -13.41
CA SER A 106 -3.81 0.14 -14.30
C SER A 106 -2.49 0.68 -13.75
N LEU A 107 -2.47 1.29 -12.56
CA LEU A 107 -1.27 1.97 -12.07
C LEU A 107 -0.57 1.25 -10.92
N CYS A 108 -1.33 0.75 -9.94
CA CYS A 108 -0.75 0.16 -8.74
C CYS A 108 -0.18 -1.23 -9.02
N SER A 109 1.12 -1.28 -9.31
CA SER A 109 1.79 -2.53 -9.67
C SER A 109 1.68 -3.59 -8.58
N VAL A 110 1.83 -3.20 -7.31
CA VAL A 110 1.72 -4.15 -6.18
C VAL A 110 0.30 -4.72 -6.11
N GLY A 111 -0.71 -3.86 -6.17
CA GLY A 111 -2.11 -4.30 -6.11
C GLY A 111 -2.50 -5.19 -7.28
N ILE A 112 -2.05 -4.86 -8.47
CA ILE A 112 -2.32 -5.66 -9.67
C ILE A 112 -1.68 -7.05 -9.56
N MET A 113 -0.45 -7.15 -9.05
CA MET A 113 0.18 -8.45 -8.81
C MET A 113 -0.62 -9.29 -7.80
N LEU A 114 -1.07 -8.68 -6.71
CA LEU A 114 -1.83 -9.38 -5.67
C LEU A 114 -3.19 -9.86 -6.19
N THR A 115 -3.91 -9.00 -6.91
CA THR A 115 -5.23 -9.37 -7.46
C THR A 115 -5.12 -10.45 -8.54
N ARG A 116 -4.09 -10.42 -9.36
CA ARG A 116 -3.79 -11.50 -10.29
C ARG A 116 -3.45 -12.81 -9.58
N GLY A 117 -2.92 -12.74 -8.37
CA GLY A 117 -2.66 -13.88 -7.50
C GLY A 117 -3.88 -14.39 -6.74
N GLY A 118 -5.05 -13.79 -6.95
CA GLY A 118 -6.30 -14.24 -6.35
C GLY A 118 -6.76 -13.47 -5.10
N VAL A 119 -6.09 -12.39 -4.74
CA VAL A 119 -6.53 -11.55 -3.60
C VAL A 119 -7.77 -10.77 -4.00
N ASN A 120 -8.82 -10.87 -3.18
CA ASN A 120 -10.04 -10.08 -3.35
C ASN A 120 -9.83 -8.69 -2.73
N LEU A 121 -9.67 -7.68 -3.58
CA LEU A 121 -9.45 -6.30 -3.19
C LEU A 121 -10.74 -5.50 -3.29
N THR A 122 -11.10 -4.83 -2.20
CA THR A 122 -12.20 -3.87 -2.16
C THR A 122 -11.70 -2.55 -1.58
N TRP A 123 -12.44 -1.48 -1.86
CA TRP A 123 -12.09 -0.17 -1.31
C TRP A 123 -13.32 0.73 -1.19
N GLU A 124 -13.18 1.74 -0.36
CA GLU A 124 -14.15 2.83 -0.25
C GLU A 124 -13.42 4.15 -0.01
N LEU A 125 -14.05 5.23 -0.37
CA LEU A 125 -13.53 6.57 -0.15
C LEU A 125 -14.33 7.25 0.97
N ASP A 126 -13.63 7.65 2.02
CA ASP A 126 -14.14 8.55 3.07
C ASP A 126 -13.58 9.95 2.80
N PHE A 127 -14.35 10.74 2.07
CA PHE A 127 -13.92 12.09 1.70
C PHE A 127 -14.31 13.12 2.77
N LYS A 128 -13.34 13.90 3.20
CA LYS A 128 -13.52 14.95 4.23
C LYS A 128 -13.22 16.31 3.62
N PRO A 129 -14.26 17.02 3.17
CA PRO A 129 -14.09 18.33 2.54
C PRO A 129 -13.49 19.39 3.45
#